data_931b7eba9eedceebe3331fdd43506217
#
_entry.id   931b7eba9eedceebe3331fdd43506217
#
_cell.length_a   1.000
_cell.length_b   1.000
_cell.length_c   1.000
_cell.angle_alpha   90.00
_cell.angle_beta   90.00
_cell.angle_gamma   90.00
#
_symmetry.space_group_name_H-M   'P 1'
#
loop_
_entity.id
_entity.type
_entity.pdbx_description
1 polymer ?
#
loop_
_entity_poly.entity_id
_entity_poly.type
_entity_poly.pdbx_seq_one_letter_code
_entity_poly.pdbx_strand_id
1 'polypeptide(L)'
;MDRRDFLNSTLLASGSALLTGVTPLSLLAESDWTGFSGVGDYARSNGNTYEVAAAGHAIRDHRYEGKRPEITDTGETFDCAVVGGGISGMSAALFFARAHPGKTCLVLDNHPIFGGEAKRNEFEVDGHRLMVHQGSAACFPPLRSDFLAGFYDSIGIGWSEFHYQNWTGKAKAPDIQTAPYGVGGPTSGFYFGAKFGRPAGVWVRDPWGTRLAGAPISEQARRELMGMRETDRKPFSTHRFQPTKHGDPASRHLDSVTLEQHLMDTYALSQETVRTFLSPISGGGSGLGADALSAYCEYAADVLLPWDYKQGAQMFPGGNTGLARHILKQLNPHAISGDASMAGICRGAVQFDELDHPASPTRLRLSSTVISVHPAGEIVYESGGKLYRVHSHAVILAGGSWTAKHIVRDLPSACREAYAQFHRAPCLMANVAVRNWRFLDRLGLTECQWFEGIGNSITLRKVATFGTDPASINPDTPTVLTLKILFSKPGLPIEEQTARGRADLMSTSFRTYEQTIRDQFTAMFGKTGFNADRDIAGIILNRWGHAYLSPQPGFFFGLNGKPGPGEVLRQNPFGRIAFANSDLSGIMDHRMSILEARRAVSQISGA
;
A
#
# COMPACT_ATOMS: atom_id res chain seq x y z
N MET A 1 6.73 9.73 15.26
CA MET A 1 6.65 11.20 15.23
C MET A 1 6.81 11.71 16.64
N ASP A 2 7.82 12.50 16.89
CA ASP A 2 8.10 13.08 18.19
C ASP A 2 7.30 14.41 18.32
N ARG A 3 7.24 14.98 19.53
CA ARG A 3 6.62 16.28 19.84
C ARG A 3 7.17 17.42 18.96
N ARG A 4 8.43 17.30 18.52
CA ARG A 4 9.07 18.17 17.54
C ARG A 4 8.47 18.06 16.14
N ASP A 5 8.13 16.85 15.69
CA ASP A 5 7.53 16.62 14.38
C ASP A 5 6.17 17.29 14.25
N PHE A 6 5.40 17.28 15.35
CA PHE A 6 4.11 17.95 15.43
C PHE A 6 4.27 19.47 15.39
N LEU A 7 5.22 20.03 16.15
CA LEU A 7 5.48 21.47 16.19
C LEU A 7 6.01 21.99 14.86
N ASN A 8 6.89 21.25 14.19
CA ASN A 8 7.41 21.61 12.88
C ASN A 8 6.34 21.56 11.78
N SER A 9 5.42 20.57 11.83
CA SER A 9 4.30 20.51 10.89
C SER A 9 3.29 21.64 11.11
N THR A 10 3.13 22.09 12.35
CA THR A 10 2.26 23.23 12.70
C THR A 10 2.87 24.56 12.24
N LEU A 11 4.19 24.70 12.31
CA LEU A 11 4.89 25.92 11.88
C LEU A 11 4.92 26.12 10.36
N LEU A 12 4.91 25.06 9.56
CA LEU A 12 4.92 25.13 8.09
C LEU A 12 3.51 25.34 7.48
N ALA A 13 2.47 24.87 8.18
CA ALA A 13 1.07 25.08 7.75
C ALA A 13 0.51 26.46 8.18
N SER A 14 1.20 27.19 9.03
CA SER A 14 0.64 28.29 9.79
C SER A 14 1.31 29.65 9.69
N GLY A 15 1.53 30.14 8.48
CA GLY A 15 1.63 31.62 8.35
C GLY A 15 0.36 32.35 8.79
N SER A 16 -0.79 31.65 8.91
CA SER A 16 -2.10 32.24 9.28
C SER A 16 -2.80 31.57 10.48
N ALA A 17 -2.38 30.37 10.91
CA ALA A 17 -3.08 29.60 11.96
C ALA A 17 -2.48 29.77 13.39
N LEU A 18 -1.35 30.47 13.53
CA LEU A 18 -0.71 30.72 14.84
C LEU A 18 -1.54 31.58 15.80
N LEU A 19 -2.65 32.15 15.34
CA LEU A 19 -3.49 33.05 16.17
C LEU A 19 -4.68 32.35 16.86
N THR A 20 -4.96 31.06 16.59
CA THR A 20 -6.20 30.44 17.07
C THR A 20 -6.07 29.18 17.92
N GLY A 21 -4.87 28.67 18.19
CA GLY A 21 -4.69 27.49 19.06
C GLY A 21 -5.28 26.16 18.52
N VAL A 22 -5.61 26.09 17.24
CA VAL A 22 -6.24 24.96 16.58
C VAL A 22 -5.18 23.97 16.09
N THR A 23 -5.35 22.68 16.35
CA THR A 23 -4.43 21.64 15.83
C THR A 23 -4.68 21.37 14.35
N PRO A 24 -3.66 20.96 13.55
CA PRO A 24 -3.84 20.71 12.11
C PRO A 24 -4.96 19.73 11.76
N LEU A 25 -5.22 18.73 12.60
CA LEU A 25 -6.33 17.78 12.43
C LEU A 25 -7.70 18.42 12.66
N SER A 26 -7.81 19.44 13.51
CA SER A 26 -9.08 20.15 13.76
C SER A 26 -9.41 21.19 12.68
N LEU A 27 -8.49 21.46 11.75
CA LEU A 27 -8.72 22.36 10.62
C LEU A 27 -9.43 21.66 9.44
N LEU A 28 -9.42 20.32 9.40
CA LEU A 28 -10.09 19.55 8.36
C LEU A 28 -11.37 18.95 8.93
N ALA A 29 -12.51 19.36 8.39
CA ALA A 29 -13.75 18.65 8.62
C ALA A 29 -13.65 17.24 8.02
N GLU A 30 -14.38 16.26 8.58
CA GLU A 30 -14.41 14.89 8.05
C GLU A 30 -14.80 14.85 6.56
N SER A 31 -15.72 15.74 6.15
CA SER A 31 -16.11 15.95 4.75
C SER A 31 -14.96 16.40 3.83
N ASP A 32 -13.88 16.95 4.39
CA ASP A 32 -12.70 17.45 3.68
C ASP A 32 -11.53 16.43 3.69
N TRP A 33 -11.76 15.21 4.21
CA TRP A 33 -10.74 14.18 4.35
C TRP A 33 -10.59 13.30 3.11
N THR A 34 -11.67 12.72 2.61
CA THR A 34 -11.65 11.73 1.50
C THR A 34 -12.45 12.15 0.27
N GLY A 35 -13.28 13.17 0.35
CA GLY A 35 -14.19 13.60 -0.70
C GLY A 35 -15.38 12.67 -0.86
N PHE A 36 -15.70 12.30 -2.12
CA PHE A 36 -16.74 11.32 -2.39
C PHE A 36 -16.40 9.98 -1.74
N SER A 37 -17.26 9.49 -0.85
CA SER A 37 -16.98 8.29 -0.07
C SER A 37 -17.05 6.98 -0.89
N GLY A 38 -17.66 7.03 -2.08
CA GLY A 38 -17.91 5.86 -2.91
C GLY A 38 -19.20 5.12 -2.54
N VAL A 39 -19.34 3.90 -3.04
CA VAL A 39 -20.49 3.03 -2.76
C VAL A 39 -20.02 1.67 -2.19
N GLY A 40 -20.95 0.88 -1.68
CA GLY A 40 -20.70 -0.48 -1.19
C GLY A 40 -20.06 -0.54 0.21
N ASP A 41 -19.61 -1.73 0.58
CA ASP A 41 -19.18 -2.06 1.95
C ASP A 41 -18.00 -1.21 2.44
N TYR A 42 -17.16 -0.74 1.53
CA TYR A 42 -15.92 -0.02 1.83
C TYR A 42 -16.07 1.50 1.85
N ALA A 43 -17.28 2.04 1.59
CA ALA A 43 -17.52 3.47 1.44
C ALA A 43 -17.10 4.31 2.67
N ARG A 44 -17.13 3.72 3.87
CA ARG A 44 -16.75 4.38 5.12
C ARG A 44 -15.29 4.15 5.53
N SER A 45 -14.46 3.54 4.67
CA SER A 45 -13.10 3.17 5.02
C SER A 45 -12.13 3.43 3.86
N ASN A 46 -12.00 4.69 3.47
CA ASN A 46 -11.08 5.12 2.43
C ASN A 46 -9.70 5.44 3.05
N GLY A 47 -8.69 4.63 2.74
CA GLY A 47 -7.38 4.74 3.36
C GLY A 47 -7.45 4.62 4.89
N ASN A 48 -6.64 5.41 5.60
CA ASN A 48 -6.85 5.67 7.03
C ASN A 48 -7.99 6.68 7.17
N THR A 49 -9.04 6.32 7.91
CA THR A 49 -10.10 7.26 8.24
C THR A 49 -9.59 8.33 9.21
N TYR A 50 -10.36 9.40 9.39
CA TYR A 50 -10.00 10.44 10.35
C TYR A 50 -9.87 9.90 11.76
N GLU A 51 -10.81 9.02 12.18
CA GLU A 51 -10.84 8.39 13.51
C GLU A 51 -9.63 7.49 13.73
N VAL A 52 -9.26 6.68 12.73
CA VAL A 52 -8.06 5.82 12.77
C VAL A 52 -6.79 6.66 12.92
N ALA A 53 -6.69 7.77 12.18
CA ALA A 53 -5.56 8.68 12.29
C ALA A 53 -5.53 9.37 13.67
N ALA A 54 -6.68 9.81 14.17
CA ALA A 54 -6.81 10.45 15.49
C ALA A 54 -6.45 9.49 16.62
N ALA A 55 -6.91 8.23 16.58
CA ALA A 55 -6.57 7.21 17.56
C ALA A 55 -5.06 6.89 17.54
N GLY A 56 -4.44 6.78 16.37
CA GLY A 56 -2.99 6.61 16.24
C GLY A 56 -2.19 7.76 16.85
N HIS A 57 -2.65 9.01 16.66
CA HIS A 57 -2.05 10.17 17.31
C HIS A 57 -2.25 10.16 18.82
N ALA A 58 -3.43 9.75 19.31
CA ALA A 58 -3.69 9.64 20.75
C ALA A 58 -2.77 8.61 21.43
N ILE A 59 -2.49 7.47 20.77
CA ILE A 59 -1.50 6.48 21.23
C ILE A 59 -0.10 7.09 21.29
N ARG A 60 0.36 7.73 20.22
CA ARG A 60 1.68 8.40 20.15
C ARG A 60 1.84 9.46 21.24
N ASP A 61 0.81 10.26 21.47
CA ASP A 61 0.81 11.38 22.40
C ASP A 61 0.50 10.95 23.85
N HIS A 62 0.50 9.63 24.14
CA HIS A 62 0.28 9.04 25.46
C HIS A 62 -1.03 9.47 26.14
N ARG A 63 -2.07 9.83 25.37
CA ARG A 63 -3.35 10.33 25.91
C ARG A 63 -4.10 9.30 26.75
N TYR A 64 -3.82 8.01 26.53
CA TYR A 64 -4.40 6.92 27.30
C TYR A 64 -3.63 6.61 28.60
N GLU A 65 -2.50 7.27 28.88
CA GLU A 65 -1.65 7.01 30.05
C GLU A 65 -1.94 7.95 31.23
N GLY A 66 -2.76 9.01 31.03
CA GLY A 66 -3.12 10.01 32.03
C GLY A 66 -4.17 9.54 33.03
N LYS A 67 -5.20 10.35 33.28
CA LYS A 67 -6.36 9.93 34.07
C LYS A 67 -6.88 8.63 33.45
N ARG A 68 -6.79 7.50 34.21
CA ARG A 68 -7.25 6.19 33.72
C ARG A 68 -8.74 6.31 33.41
N PRO A 69 -9.14 6.34 32.12
CA PRO A 69 -10.54 6.21 31.79
C PRO A 69 -11.01 4.86 32.30
N GLU A 70 -12.28 4.77 32.66
CA GLU A 70 -12.88 3.52 33.10
C GLU A 70 -12.72 2.47 31.98
N ILE A 71 -12.09 1.35 32.33
CA ILE A 71 -11.90 0.21 31.41
C ILE A 71 -12.97 -0.81 31.75
N THR A 72 -13.87 -1.06 30.82
CA THR A 72 -14.87 -2.11 30.92
C THR A 72 -14.23 -3.45 30.64
N ASP A 73 -14.20 -4.34 31.64
CA ASP A 73 -13.79 -5.74 31.40
C ASP A 73 -14.94 -6.48 30.71
N THR A 74 -14.67 -7.07 29.55
CA THR A 74 -15.69 -7.82 28.81
C THR A 74 -15.92 -9.21 29.39
N GLY A 75 -15.02 -9.71 30.26
CA GLY A 75 -14.99 -11.09 30.73
C GLY A 75 -14.61 -12.11 29.66
N GLU A 76 -14.26 -11.68 28.45
CA GLU A 76 -13.89 -12.57 27.35
C GLU A 76 -12.42 -12.99 27.44
N THR A 77 -12.19 -14.30 27.23
CA THR A 77 -10.82 -14.87 27.13
C THR A 77 -10.72 -15.71 25.86
N PHE A 78 -9.66 -15.48 25.09
CA PHE A 78 -9.39 -16.17 23.83
C PHE A 78 -8.09 -16.98 23.93
N ASP A 79 -7.99 -18.06 23.15
CA ASP A 79 -6.74 -18.82 23.04
C ASP A 79 -5.67 -18.03 22.29
N CYS A 80 -6.09 -17.26 21.28
CA CYS A 80 -5.22 -16.34 20.54
C CYS A 80 -5.92 -15.02 20.26
N ALA A 81 -5.22 -13.91 20.41
CA ALA A 81 -5.66 -12.61 19.89
C ALA A 81 -4.69 -12.13 18.80
N VAL A 82 -5.25 -11.58 17.73
CA VAL A 82 -4.50 -11.01 16.61
C VAL A 82 -4.79 -9.52 16.54
N VAL A 83 -3.77 -8.69 16.58
CA VAL A 83 -3.89 -7.23 16.49
C VAL A 83 -3.60 -6.80 15.06
N GLY A 84 -4.64 -6.39 14.34
CA GLY A 84 -4.65 -5.99 12.94
C GLY A 84 -5.39 -7.00 12.05
N GLY A 85 -6.43 -6.55 11.35
CA GLY A 85 -7.29 -7.33 10.44
C GLY A 85 -6.88 -7.20 8.96
N GLY A 86 -5.62 -6.88 8.68
CA GLY A 86 -5.04 -6.94 7.33
C GLY A 86 -4.77 -8.38 6.88
N ILE A 87 -4.19 -8.56 5.68
CA ILE A 87 -3.86 -9.89 5.14
C ILE A 87 -3.01 -10.69 6.12
N SER A 88 -2.03 -10.07 6.77
CA SER A 88 -1.19 -10.76 7.75
C SER A 88 -2.00 -11.30 8.95
N GLY A 89 -2.85 -10.46 9.54
CA GLY A 89 -3.63 -10.86 10.72
C GLY A 89 -4.71 -11.89 10.39
N MET A 90 -5.43 -11.72 9.30
CA MET A 90 -6.43 -12.71 8.87
C MET A 90 -5.78 -14.04 8.48
N SER A 91 -4.60 -14.00 7.83
CA SER A 91 -3.83 -15.23 7.56
C SER A 91 -3.35 -15.90 8.86
N ALA A 92 -2.91 -15.11 9.85
CA ALA A 92 -2.53 -15.65 11.15
C ALA A 92 -3.71 -16.32 11.86
N ALA A 93 -4.89 -15.69 11.86
CA ALA A 93 -6.11 -16.28 12.39
C ALA A 93 -6.48 -17.59 11.67
N LEU A 94 -6.34 -17.63 10.34
CA LEU A 94 -6.61 -18.84 9.54
C LEU A 94 -5.61 -19.96 9.85
N PHE A 95 -4.31 -19.66 9.93
CA PHE A 95 -3.30 -20.65 10.31
C PHE A 95 -3.50 -21.14 11.73
N PHE A 96 -3.85 -20.25 12.66
CA PHE A 96 -4.13 -20.63 14.05
C PHE A 96 -5.34 -21.55 14.14
N ALA A 97 -6.46 -21.20 13.49
CA ALA A 97 -7.66 -22.04 13.49
C ALA A 97 -7.42 -23.44 12.88
N ARG A 98 -6.59 -23.53 11.83
CA ARG A 98 -6.22 -24.81 11.21
C ARG A 98 -5.25 -25.63 12.06
N ALA A 99 -4.32 -24.98 12.75
CA ALA A 99 -3.36 -25.66 13.62
C ALA A 99 -3.98 -26.12 14.96
N HIS A 100 -5.02 -25.42 15.42
CA HIS A 100 -5.64 -25.63 16.73
C HIS A 100 -7.18 -25.74 16.62
N PRO A 101 -7.71 -26.83 16.05
CA PRO A 101 -9.15 -27.03 15.93
C PRO A 101 -9.86 -26.93 17.29
N GLY A 102 -10.96 -26.19 17.35
CA GLY A 102 -11.75 -25.98 18.58
C GLY A 102 -11.23 -24.87 19.49
N LYS A 103 -10.10 -24.25 19.19
CA LYS A 103 -9.59 -23.08 19.90
C LYS A 103 -10.19 -21.79 19.38
N THR A 104 -10.27 -20.77 20.25
CA THR A 104 -10.87 -19.48 19.95
C THR A 104 -9.84 -18.44 19.54
N CYS A 105 -10.18 -17.60 18.56
CA CYS A 105 -9.33 -16.51 18.08
C CYS A 105 -10.12 -15.22 17.95
N LEU A 106 -9.56 -14.10 18.45
CA LEU A 106 -10.11 -12.75 18.26
C LEU A 106 -9.16 -11.94 17.41
N VAL A 107 -9.63 -11.43 16.27
CA VAL A 107 -8.92 -10.42 15.47
C VAL A 107 -9.49 -9.04 15.82
N LEU A 108 -8.63 -8.10 16.21
CA LEU A 108 -8.99 -6.71 16.51
C LEU A 108 -8.46 -5.81 15.39
N ASP A 109 -9.34 -5.06 14.73
CA ASP A 109 -8.93 -4.09 13.68
C ASP A 109 -9.48 -2.69 14.00
N ASN A 110 -8.66 -1.67 13.79
CA ASN A 110 -9.02 -0.28 14.06
C ASN A 110 -9.88 0.34 12.94
N HIS A 111 -9.96 -0.27 11.78
CA HIS A 111 -10.82 0.19 10.69
C HIS A 111 -12.25 -0.34 10.82
N PRO A 112 -13.24 0.35 10.20
CA PRO A 112 -14.62 -0.12 10.15
C PRO A 112 -14.82 -1.29 9.17
N ILE A 113 -13.77 -1.72 8.47
CA ILE A 113 -13.75 -2.92 7.63
C ILE A 113 -12.35 -3.53 7.59
N PHE A 114 -12.28 -4.84 7.41
CA PHE A 114 -11.06 -5.63 7.33
C PHE A 114 -10.27 -5.39 6.04
N GLY A 115 -9.05 -5.90 6.00
CA GLY A 115 -8.17 -5.93 4.82
C GLY A 115 -6.92 -5.08 4.94
N GLY A 116 -6.83 -4.17 5.93
CA GLY A 116 -5.70 -3.25 6.06
C GLY A 116 -5.55 -2.36 4.82
N GLU A 117 -4.43 -2.46 4.11
CA GLU A 117 -4.22 -1.75 2.83
C GLU A 117 -4.87 -2.47 1.64
N ALA A 118 -5.30 -3.74 1.81
CA ALA A 118 -6.02 -4.51 0.80
C ALA A 118 -7.53 -4.24 0.86
N LYS A 119 -7.91 -2.97 0.78
CA LYS A 119 -9.28 -2.46 0.65
C LYS A 119 -9.52 -1.93 -0.75
N ARG A 120 -10.78 -1.66 -1.09
CA ARG A 120 -11.16 -1.15 -2.40
C ARG A 120 -12.06 0.09 -2.29
N ASN A 121 -12.02 0.93 -3.32
CA ASN A 121 -13.06 1.91 -3.59
C ASN A 121 -14.02 1.36 -4.63
N GLU A 122 -15.27 1.76 -4.54
CA GLU A 122 -16.30 1.44 -5.51
C GLU A 122 -16.99 2.73 -5.95
N PHE A 123 -17.16 2.89 -7.26
CA PHE A 123 -17.89 3.99 -7.88
C PHE A 123 -19.08 3.45 -8.65
N GLU A 124 -20.11 4.27 -8.78
CA GLU A 124 -21.17 4.07 -9.75
C GLU A 124 -21.14 5.24 -10.73
N VAL A 125 -20.84 4.96 -11.99
CA VAL A 125 -20.66 5.96 -13.05
C VAL A 125 -21.46 5.52 -14.26
N ASP A 126 -22.47 6.30 -14.63
CA ASP A 126 -23.31 6.10 -15.82
C ASP A 126 -23.84 4.64 -15.92
N GLY A 127 -24.30 4.08 -14.78
CA GLY A 127 -24.81 2.72 -14.64
C GLY A 127 -23.74 1.61 -14.56
N HIS A 128 -22.45 1.97 -14.53
CA HIS A 128 -21.35 1.03 -14.37
C HIS A 128 -20.81 1.05 -12.93
N ARG A 129 -20.74 -0.11 -12.28
CA ARG A 129 -20.05 -0.28 -10.99
C ARG A 129 -18.58 -0.53 -11.25
N LEU A 130 -17.72 0.37 -10.78
CA LEU A 130 -16.28 0.33 -10.96
C LEU A 130 -15.62 0.03 -9.61
N MET A 131 -14.71 -0.95 -9.58
CA MET A 131 -13.96 -1.34 -8.39
C MET A 131 -12.48 -1.10 -8.61
N VAL A 132 -11.82 -0.45 -7.65
CA VAL A 132 -10.39 -0.14 -7.72
C VAL A 132 -9.74 -0.27 -6.34
N HIS A 133 -8.47 -0.63 -6.29
CA HIS A 133 -7.73 -0.80 -5.02
C HIS A 133 -7.49 0.54 -4.31
N GLN A 134 -7.37 0.48 -2.99
CA GLN A 134 -6.98 1.64 -2.17
C GLN A 134 -5.47 1.70 -1.90
N GLY A 135 -4.75 0.59 -2.07
CA GLY A 135 -3.31 0.46 -1.83
C GLY A 135 -2.78 -0.81 -2.49
N SER A 136 -3.05 -1.96 -1.90
CA SER A 136 -2.58 -3.27 -2.35
C SER A 136 -3.31 -3.70 -3.64
N ALA A 137 -2.60 -3.77 -4.76
CA ALA A 137 -3.18 -3.88 -6.10
C ALA A 137 -3.11 -5.29 -6.69
N ALA A 138 -1.92 -5.70 -7.13
CA ALA A 138 -1.74 -6.93 -7.89
C ALA A 138 -1.44 -8.15 -7.01
N CYS A 139 -1.81 -9.31 -7.50
CA CYS A 139 -1.38 -10.60 -7.00
C CYS A 139 -0.56 -11.34 -8.07
N PHE A 140 0.33 -12.20 -7.60
CA PHE A 140 1.30 -12.87 -8.44
C PHE A 140 1.12 -14.39 -8.33
N PRO A 141 0.82 -15.08 -9.43
CA PRO A 141 0.71 -16.53 -9.43
C PRO A 141 2.01 -17.17 -8.90
N PRO A 142 1.96 -17.99 -7.85
CA PRO A 142 3.15 -18.60 -7.27
C PRO A 142 3.67 -19.72 -8.16
N LEU A 143 4.93 -20.12 -7.96
CA LEU A 143 5.43 -21.35 -8.53
C LEU A 143 4.68 -22.55 -7.94
N ARG A 144 4.38 -23.57 -8.74
CA ARG A 144 3.59 -24.75 -8.30
C ARG A 144 4.17 -25.50 -7.11
N SER A 145 5.49 -25.45 -6.92
CA SER A 145 6.20 -26.08 -5.80
C SER A 145 6.24 -25.21 -4.55
N ASP A 146 5.73 -24.00 -4.59
CA ASP A 146 5.77 -23.07 -3.47
C ASP A 146 4.64 -23.37 -2.48
N PHE A 147 4.91 -23.14 -1.18
CA PHE A 147 3.90 -23.16 -0.13
C PHE A 147 2.70 -22.24 -0.45
N LEU A 148 2.95 -21.10 -1.06
CA LEU A 148 1.90 -20.13 -1.44
C LEU A 148 0.92 -20.72 -2.45
N ALA A 149 1.34 -21.63 -3.33
CA ALA A 149 0.42 -22.29 -4.25
C ALA A 149 -0.64 -23.09 -3.49
N GLY A 150 -0.22 -23.95 -2.56
CA GLY A 150 -1.14 -24.71 -1.72
C GLY A 150 -2.01 -23.81 -0.82
N PHE A 151 -1.47 -22.69 -0.35
CA PHE A 151 -2.25 -21.73 0.44
C PHE A 151 -3.37 -21.11 -0.42
N TYR A 152 -3.07 -20.59 -1.60
CA TYR A 152 -4.07 -19.99 -2.50
C TYR A 152 -5.13 -20.99 -2.93
N ASP A 153 -4.73 -22.21 -3.28
CA ASP A 153 -5.68 -23.29 -3.60
C ASP A 153 -6.62 -23.56 -2.40
N SER A 154 -6.07 -23.60 -1.19
CA SER A 154 -6.83 -23.88 0.05
C SER A 154 -7.82 -22.78 0.44
N ILE A 155 -7.71 -21.60 -0.12
CA ILE A 155 -8.67 -20.49 0.07
C ILE A 155 -9.53 -20.24 -1.18
N GLY A 156 -9.45 -21.12 -2.20
CA GLY A 156 -10.31 -21.11 -3.37
C GLY A 156 -9.93 -20.07 -4.43
N ILE A 157 -8.62 -19.76 -4.58
CA ILE A 157 -8.17 -18.89 -5.67
C ILE A 157 -7.78 -19.73 -6.87
N GLY A 158 -8.58 -19.64 -7.94
CA GLY A 158 -8.34 -20.27 -9.24
C GLY A 158 -7.66 -19.29 -10.20
N TRP A 159 -6.36 -19.48 -10.46
CA TRP A 159 -5.62 -18.59 -11.38
C TRP A 159 -6.14 -18.61 -12.81
N SER A 160 -6.73 -19.72 -13.26
CA SER A 160 -7.36 -19.86 -14.57
C SER A 160 -8.71 -19.14 -14.71
N GLU A 161 -9.30 -18.67 -13.59
CA GLU A 161 -10.56 -17.95 -13.60
C GLU A 161 -10.41 -16.44 -13.83
N PHE A 162 -9.18 -15.93 -13.87
CA PHE A 162 -8.90 -14.52 -14.17
C PHE A 162 -9.12 -14.24 -15.66
N HIS A 163 -10.35 -13.94 -16.04
CA HIS A 163 -10.72 -13.40 -17.33
C HIS A 163 -10.87 -11.89 -17.22
N TYR A 164 -10.56 -11.18 -18.29
CA TYR A 164 -10.56 -9.72 -18.28
C TYR A 164 -11.58 -9.16 -19.26
N GLN A 165 -11.93 -7.88 -19.08
CA GLN A 165 -12.82 -7.13 -19.95
C GLN A 165 -12.48 -7.34 -21.44
N ASN A 166 -13.50 -7.52 -22.27
CA ASN A 166 -13.35 -7.66 -23.71
C ASN A 166 -13.33 -6.32 -24.41
N TRP A 167 -12.44 -6.20 -25.38
CA TRP A 167 -12.41 -5.02 -26.24
C TRP A 167 -13.63 -4.97 -27.16
N THR A 168 -14.33 -3.85 -27.13
CA THR A 168 -15.50 -3.59 -27.99
C THR A 168 -15.38 -2.32 -28.82
N GLY A 169 -14.17 -1.71 -28.84
CA GLY A 169 -13.91 -0.52 -29.65
C GLY A 169 -13.86 -0.84 -31.15
N LYS A 170 -14.11 0.19 -31.98
CA LYS A 170 -14.10 0.08 -33.45
C LYS A 170 -12.69 -0.13 -34.02
N ALA A 171 -11.68 0.46 -33.40
CA ALA A 171 -10.29 0.31 -33.79
C ALA A 171 -9.68 -0.98 -33.20
N LYS A 172 -8.46 -1.34 -33.66
CA LYS A 172 -7.69 -2.42 -33.04
C LYS A 172 -7.46 -2.10 -31.56
N ALA A 173 -7.63 -3.11 -30.70
CA ALA A 173 -7.37 -2.99 -29.26
C ALA A 173 -5.94 -2.47 -29.03
N PRO A 174 -5.75 -1.42 -28.25
CA PRO A 174 -4.43 -1.05 -27.76
C PRO A 174 -3.94 -2.08 -26.74
N ASP A 175 -2.65 -2.03 -26.43
CA ASP A 175 -2.08 -2.88 -25.36
C ASP A 175 -2.49 -2.31 -23.98
N ILE A 176 -3.57 -2.86 -23.42
CA ILE A 176 -4.11 -2.47 -22.11
C ILE A 176 -3.68 -3.51 -21.07
N GLN A 177 -2.99 -3.06 -20.04
CA GLN A 177 -2.45 -3.89 -18.99
C GLN A 177 -3.54 -4.49 -18.08
N THR A 178 -3.23 -5.58 -17.39
CA THR A 178 -4.08 -6.21 -16.37
C THR A 178 -3.65 -5.84 -14.94
N ALA A 179 -2.42 -5.35 -14.77
CA ALA A 179 -1.85 -4.92 -13.52
C ALA A 179 -1.38 -3.44 -13.60
N PRO A 180 -1.17 -2.75 -12.47
CA PRO A 180 -0.85 -1.32 -12.45
C PRO A 180 0.62 -1.01 -12.78
N TYR A 181 1.35 -1.97 -13.32
CA TYR A 181 2.76 -1.82 -13.64
C TYR A 181 2.91 -1.58 -15.14
N GLY A 182 3.41 -0.40 -15.49
CA GLY A 182 3.73 -0.08 -16.88
C GLY A 182 4.87 -0.95 -17.38
N VAL A 183 4.73 -1.45 -18.61
CA VAL A 183 5.77 -2.25 -19.27
C VAL A 183 6.55 -1.43 -20.27
N GLY A 184 6.13 -0.19 -20.54
CA GLY A 184 6.66 0.65 -21.61
C GLY A 184 6.20 0.19 -22.99
N GLY A 185 6.77 0.77 -24.04
CA GLY A 185 6.47 0.40 -25.42
C GLY A 185 5.60 1.43 -26.15
N PRO A 186 5.02 1.05 -27.31
CA PRO A 186 4.37 2.00 -28.24
C PRO A 186 3.18 2.77 -27.64
N THR A 187 2.52 2.22 -26.63
CA THR A 187 1.37 2.84 -25.96
C THR A 187 1.74 3.54 -24.64
N SER A 188 3.04 3.65 -24.33
CA SER A 188 3.51 4.46 -23.20
C SER A 188 3.89 5.88 -23.64
N GLY A 189 3.77 6.83 -22.73
CA GLY A 189 4.12 8.24 -22.99
C GLY A 189 4.69 8.94 -21.76
N PHE A 190 5.69 9.80 -22.01
CA PHE A 190 6.23 10.73 -21.02
C PHE A 190 5.72 12.13 -21.27
N TYR A 191 5.19 12.76 -20.24
CA TYR A 191 4.76 14.16 -20.28
C TYR A 191 5.80 15.08 -19.66
N PHE A 192 6.09 16.16 -20.37
CA PHE A 192 7.00 17.22 -19.95
C PHE A 192 6.27 18.57 -20.04
N GLY A 193 6.16 19.28 -18.95
CA GLY A 193 5.44 20.54 -18.86
C GLY A 193 6.34 21.72 -18.45
N ALA A 194 5.82 22.56 -17.57
CA ALA A 194 6.45 23.84 -17.22
C ALA A 194 7.85 23.71 -16.62
N LYS A 195 8.07 22.72 -15.79
CA LYS A 195 9.41 22.42 -15.20
C LYS A 195 10.49 22.22 -16.27
N PHE A 196 10.09 21.73 -17.44
CA PHE A 196 10.99 21.46 -18.56
C PHE A 196 10.93 22.58 -19.65
N GLY A 197 10.50 23.77 -19.28
CA GLY A 197 10.38 24.90 -20.20
C GLY A 197 9.28 24.75 -21.27
N ARG A 198 8.27 23.95 -21.00
CA ARG A 198 7.15 23.66 -21.91
C ARG A 198 5.79 23.99 -21.26
N PRO A 199 5.42 25.28 -21.07
CA PRO A 199 4.19 25.65 -20.37
C PRO A 199 2.92 24.98 -20.93
N ALA A 200 2.87 24.79 -22.25
CA ALA A 200 1.78 24.09 -22.92
C ALA A 200 1.89 22.56 -22.88
N GLY A 201 2.97 22.04 -22.32
CA GLY A 201 3.28 20.63 -22.21
C GLY A 201 3.54 19.91 -23.54
N VAL A 202 4.30 18.82 -23.48
CA VAL A 202 4.56 17.95 -24.63
C VAL A 202 4.56 16.49 -24.20
N TRP A 203 3.93 15.62 -25.01
CA TRP A 203 3.98 14.17 -24.87
C TRP A 203 5.06 13.58 -25.77
N VAL A 204 5.91 12.75 -25.20
CA VAL A 204 6.86 11.90 -25.94
C VAL A 204 6.31 10.48 -25.89
N ARG A 205 5.78 10.00 -27.02
CA ARG A 205 5.24 8.65 -27.18
C ARG A 205 6.38 7.66 -27.38
N ASP A 206 6.20 6.43 -26.89
CA ASP A 206 7.22 5.38 -26.94
C ASP A 206 8.62 5.92 -26.60
N PRO A 207 8.79 6.50 -25.38
CA PRO A 207 9.99 7.25 -25.07
C PRO A 207 11.28 6.42 -25.21
N TRP A 208 11.19 5.14 -24.90
CA TRP A 208 12.34 4.24 -25.02
C TRP A 208 12.59 3.77 -26.45
N GLY A 209 11.55 3.43 -27.21
CA GLY A 209 11.66 3.03 -28.61
C GLY A 209 12.11 4.18 -29.51
N THR A 210 11.70 5.40 -29.21
CA THR A 210 12.13 6.62 -29.91
C THR A 210 13.46 7.19 -29.38
N ARG A 211 14.10 6.54 -28.39
CA ARG A 211 15.34 7.00 -27.76
C ARG A 211 15.21 8.41 -27.15
N LEU A 212 14.05 8.69 -26.53
CA LEU A 212 13.69 9.99 -25.96
C LEU A 212 13.74 11.15 -26.97
N ALA A 213 13.51 10.86 -28.27
CA ALA A 213 13.47 11.89 -29.30
C ALA A 213 12.37 12.92 -28.99
N GLY A 214 12.71 14.21 -29.07
CA GLY A 214 11.79 15.30 -28.75
C GLY A 214 11.56 15.57 -27.26
N ALA A 215 12.11 14.77 -26.36
CA ALA A 215 12.07 15.06 -24.92
C ALA A 215 12.88 16.34 -24.62
N PRO A 216 12.31 17.30 -23.89
CA PRO A 216 12.99 18.55 -23.52
C PRO A 216 13.88 18.37 -22.30
N ILE A 217 14.85 17.46 -22.40
CA ILE A 217 15.85 17.14 -21.39
C ILE A 217 17.24 17.43 -21.93
N SER A 218 18.22 17.55 -21.03
CA SER A 218 19.61 17.76 -21.45
C SER A 218 20.15 16.57 -22.24
N GLU A 219 21.11 16.81 -23.13
CA GLU A 219 21.79 15.72 -23.85
C GLU A 219 22.55 14.79 -22.91
N GLN A 220 22.99 15.29 -21.76
CA GLN A 220 23.60 14.48 -20.71
C GLN A 220 22.55 13.51 -20.14
N ALA A 221 21.40 14.00 -19.66
CA ALA A 221 20.35 13.17 -19.11
C ALA A 221 19.87 12.11 -20.13
N ARG A 222 19.75 12.50 -21.42
CA ARG A 222 19.38 11.57 -22.50
C ARG A 222 20.41 10.46 -22.64
N ARG A 223 21.71 10.79 -22.71
CA ARG A 223 22.77 9.78 -22.81
C ARG A 223 22.78 8.85 -21.60
N GLU A 224 22.67 9.40 -20.40
CA GLU A 224 22.65 8.65 -19.16
C GLU A 224 21.47 7.66 -19.10
N LEU A 225 20.25 8.12 -19.35
CA LEU A 225 19.04 7.28 -19.33
C LEU A 225 19.09 6.20 -20.42
N MET A 226 19.53 6.54 -21.63
CA MET A 226 19.65 5.58 -22.72
C MET A 226 20.76 4.57 -22.46
N GLY A 227 21.92 5.00 -21.95
CA GLY A 227 23.02 4.11 -21.59
C GLY A 227 22.61 3.10 -20.50
N MET A 228 21.89 3.54 -19.47
CA MET A 228 21.31 2.64 -18.47
C MET A 228 20.33 1.64 -19.12
N ARG A 229 19.41 2.13 -19.96
CA ARG A 229 18.39 1.30 -20.63
C ARG A 229 18.98 0.28 -21.60
N GLU A 230 20.05 0.61 -22.27
CA GLU A 230 20.75 -0.31 -23.20
C GLU A 230 21.55 -1.37 -22.44
N THR A 231 22.10 -1.00 -21.28
CA THR A 231 22.83 -1.91 -20.40
C THR A 231 21.87 -2.88 -19.71
N ASP A 232 20.69 -2.37 -19.35
CA ASP A 232 19.67 -3.11 -18.63
C ASP A 232 18.28 -2.76 -19.18
N ARG A 233 17.65 -3.69 -19.87
CA ARG A 233 16.34 -3.49 -20.50
C ARG A 233 15.21 -3.24 -19.51
N LYS A 234 15.42 -3.58 -18.25
CA LYS A 234 14.52 -3.25 -17.16
C LYS A 234 15.17 -2.14 -16.32
N PRO A 235 14.58 -0.94 -16.20
CA PRO A 235 15.02 0.02 -15.20
C PRO A 235 15.06 -0.70 -13.85
N PHE A 236 16.19 -0.61 -13.14
CA PHE A 236 16.40 -1.22 -11.81
C PHE A 236 16.67 -2.73 -11.76
N SER A 237 16.63 -3.51 -12.85
CA SER A 237 17.16 -4.86 -12.83
C SER A 237 18.54 -4.87 -13.46
N THR A 238 19.57 -4.94 -12.64
CA THR A 238 20.96 -4.94 -13.10
C THR A 238 21.46 -6.36 -13.20
N HIS A 239 21.75 -6.84 -14.41
CA HIS A 239 22.44 -8.11 -14.60
C HIS A 239 23.86 -8.14 -13.99
N ARG A 240 24.42 -6.97 -13.67
CA ARG A 240 25.76 -6.87 -13.08
C ARG A 240 25.80 -7.19 -11.59
N PHE A 241 24.71 -6.97 -10.86
CA PHE A 241 24.62 -7.15 -9.41
C PHE A 241 23.37 -7.93 -9.01
N GLN A 242 22.87 -8.81 -9.86
CA GLN A 242 21.70 -9.59 -9.52
C GLN A 242 22.05 -10.54 -8.36
N PRO A 243 21.52 -10.32 -7.16
CA PRO A 243 21.65 -11.29 -6.09
C PRO A 243 20.90 -12.56 -6.50
N THR A 244 21.55 -13.70 -6.36
CA THR A 244 20.95 -15.00 -6.67
C THR A 244 20.28 -15.63 -5.47
N LYS A 245 20.65 -15.18 -4.28
CA LYS A 245 20.14 -15.67 -3.01
C LYS A 245 20.10 -14.56 -1.97
N HIS A 246 19.05 -14.56 -1.17
CA HIS A 246 18.96 -13.67 -0.01
C HIS A 246 20.13 -13.88 0.95
N GLY A 247 20.87 -12.81 1.26
CA GLY A 247 22.03 -12.84 2.14
C GLY A 247 23.35 -13.24 1.48
N ASP A 248 23.39 -13.41 0.16
CA ASP A 248 24.65 -13.57 -0.58
C ASP A 248 25.49 -12.27 -0.55
N PRO A 249 26.78 -12.30 -0.95
CA PRO A 249 27.62 -11.11 -0.91
C PRO A 249 27.07 -9.94 -1.73
N ALA A 250 26.39 -10.20 -2.85
CA ALA A 250 25.78 -9.17 -3.67
C ALA A 250 24.62 -8.48 -2.97
N SER A 251 23.71 -9.24 -2.35
CA SER A 251 22.57 -8.68 -1.59
C SER A 251 23.03 -7.90 -0.37
N ARG A 252 24.07 -8.34 0.33
CA ARG A 252 24.66 -7.60 1.46
C ARG A 252 25.34 -6.31 1.03
N HIS A 253 26.04 -6.31 -0.11
CA HIS A 253 26.61 -5.10 -0.68
C HIS A 253 25.52 -4.10 -1.05
N LEU A 254 24.48 -4.54 -1.75
CA LEU A 254 23.34 -3.70 -2.11
C LEU A 254 22.62 -3.12 -0.88
N ASP A 255 22.51 -3.89 0.20
CA ASP A 255 21.91 -3.39 1.45
C ASP A 255 22.82 -2.39 2.21
N SER A 256 24.10 -2.32 1.88
CA SER A 256 25.03 -1.40 2.56
C SER A 256 25.06 0.01 1.97
N VAL A 257 24.46 0.23 0.80
CA VAL A 257 24.47 1.50 0.08
C VAL A 257 23.04 1.97 -0.26
N THR A 258 22.89 3.27 -0.51
CA THR A 258 21.61 3.79 -1.00
C THR A 258 21.39 3.41 -2.46
N LEU A 259 20.14 3.33 -2.88
CA LEU A 259 19.80 3.11 -4.27
C LEU A 259 20.33 4.23 -5.18
N GLU A 260 20.32 5.49 -4.71
CA GLU A 260 20.91 6.61 -5.45
C GLU A 260 22.40 6.36 -5.71
N GLN A 261 23.17 5.99 -4.67
CA GLN A 261 24.60 5.68 -4.81
C GLN A 261 24.83 4.52 -5.77
N HIS A 262 24.05 3.43 -5.60
CA HIS A 262 24.16 2.27 -6.49
C HIS A 262 23.91 2.62 -7.96
N LEU A 263 22.88 3.42 -8.26
CA LEU A 263 22.57 3.85 -9.62
C LEU A 263 23.67 4.72 -10.21
N MET A 264 24.21 5.66 -9.42
CA MET A 264 25.31 6.52 -9.84
C MET A 264 26.58 5.71 -10.14
N ASP A 265 26.98 4.81 -9.26
CA ASP A 265 28.22 4.03 -9.38
C ASP A 265 28.12 2.97 -10.47
N THR A 266 26.98 2.34 -10.62
CA THR A 266 26.79 1.21 -11.55
C THR A 266 26.60 1.69 -13.00
N TYR A 267 25.86 2.79 -13.19
CA TYR A 267 25.49 3.28 -14.53
C TYR A 267 26.11 4.62 -14.89
N ALA A 268 26.98 5.16 -14.04
CA ALA A 268 27.58 6.49 -14.21
C ALA A 268 26.53 7.60 -14.42
N LEU A 269 25.42 7.51 -13.69
CA LEU A 269 24.36 8.52 -13.73
C LEU A 269 24.74 9.73 -12.87
N SER A 270 24.34 10.90 -13.32
CA SER A 270 24.37 12.09 -12.46
C SER A 270 23.24 12.03 -11.40
N GLN A 271 23.49 12.63 -10.25
CA GLN A 271 22.49 12.75 -9.19
C GLN A 271 21.22 13.45 -9.69
N GLU A 272 21.36 14.46 -10.55
CA GLU A 272 20.22 15.16 -11.16
C GLU A 272 19.35 14.21 -11.98
N THR A 273 19.94 13.38 -12.82
CA THR A 273 19.21 12.38 -13.60
C THR A 273 18.49 11.37 -12.70
N VAL A 274 19.17 10.85 -11.68
CA VAL A 274 18.56 9.92 -10.72
C VAL A 274 17.37 10.56 -10.02
N ARG A 275 17.54 11.75 -9.43
CA ARG A 275 16.50 12.43 -8.67
C ARG A 275 15.32 12.91 -9.51
N THR A 276 15.55 13.27 -10.75
CA THR A 276 14.49 13.77 -11.64
C THR A 276 13.67 12.64 -12.26
N PHE A 277 14.30 11.57 -12.73
CA PHE A 277 13.65 10.58 -13.58
C PHE A 277 13.46 9.20 -12.93
N LEU A 278 14.37 8.79 -12.05
CA LEU A 278 14.38 7.44 -11.50
C LEU A 278 13.83 7.37 -10.08
N SER A 279 14.25 8.28 -9.22
CA SER A 279 13.83 8.33 -7.82
C SER A 279 12.31 8.40 -7.61
N PRO A 280 11.52 9.15 -8.40
CA PRO A 280 10.07 9.15 -8.27
C PRO A 280 9.41 7.79 -8.59
N ILE A 281 10.04 6.98 -9.41
CA ILE A 281 9.56 5.64 -9.79
C ILE A 281 9.94 4.62 -8.71
N SER A 282 11.19 4.61 -8.25
CA SER A 282 11.69 3.69 -7.23
C SER A 282 10.92 3.88 -5.90
N GLY A 283 10.61 5.11 -5.54
CA GLY A 283 9.74 5.43 -4.42
C GLY A 283 8.36 4.76 -4.49
N GLY A 284 7.92 4.36 -5.68
CA GLY A 284 6.64 3.67 -5.89
C GLY A 284 6.48 2.38 -5.11
N GLY A 285 7.56 1.68 -4.80
CA GLY A 285 7.55 0.45 -4.02
C GLY A 285 7.79 0.64 -2.51
N SER A 286 8.46 1.74 -2.12
CA SER A 286 8.96 1.93 -0.75
C SER A 286 8.72 3.33 -0.18
N GLY A 287 7.98 4.16 -0.87
CA GLY A 287 7.43 5.44 -0.38
C GLY A 287 8.39 6.63 -0.38
N LEU A 288 9.69 6.42 -0.34
CA LEU A 288 10.73 7.46 -0.40
C LEU A 288 11.57 7.34 -1.67
N GLY A 289 12.39 8.35 -1.91
CA GLY A 289 13.28 8.39 -3.05
C GLY A 289 14.53 7.51 -2.90
N ALA A 290 15.28 7.37 -3.99
CA ALA A 290 16.47 6.54 -4.06
C ALA A 290 17.58 6.95 -3.07
N ASP A 291 17.60 8.21 -2.63
CA ASP A 291 18.55 8.75 -1.65
C ASP A 291 18.37 8.18 -0.24
N ALA A 292 17.19 7.68 0.10
CA ALA A 292 16.87 7.15 1.42
C ALA A 292 16.80 5.61 1.47
N LEU A 293 16.57 4.95 0.34
CA LEU A 293 16.33 3.51 0.29
C LEU A 293 17.63 2.72 0.14
N SER A 294 17.68 1.54 0.79
CA SER A 294 18.68 0.51 0.49
C SER A 294 18.56 0.10 -0.99
N ALA A 295 19.68 -0.06 -1.68
CA ALA A 295 19.67 -0.56 -3.05
C ALA A 295 19.08 -1.96 -3.16
N TYR A 296 19.14 -2.76 -2.11
CA TYR A 296 18.57 -4.11 -2.10
C TYR A 296 17.03 -4.11 -2.22
N CYS A 297 16.34 -3.01 -1.89
CA CYS A 297 14.88 -2.90 -2.05
C CYS A 297 14.37 -3.27 -3.44
N GLU A 298 15.14 -2.95 -4.48
CA GLU A 298 14.76 -3.20 -5.88
C GLU A 298 14.86 -4.69 -6.28
N TYR A 299 15.60 -5.49 -5.50
CA TYR A 299 15.88 -6.89 -5.79
C TYR A 299 15.21 -7.86 -4.82
N ALA A 300 14.93 -7.41 -3.61
CA ALA A 300 14.52 -8.27 -2.50
C ALA A 300 13.25 -9.08 -2.81
N ALA A 301 12.28 -8.46 -3.49
CA ALA A 301 11.03 -9.14 -3.83
C ALA A 301 11.26 -10.27 -4.85
N ASP A 302 12.06 -10.05 -5.88
CA ASP A 302 12.34 -11.05 -6.91
C ASP A 302 13.14 -12.23 -6.34
N VAL A 303 14.04 -11.96 -5.38
CA VAL A 303 14.85 -12.98 -4.72
C VAL A 303 14.05 -13.84 -3.75
N LEU A 304 13.18 -13.20 -2.95
CA LEU A 304 12.45 -13.86 -1.87
C LEU A 304 11.09 -14.44 -2.29
N LEU A 305 10.50 -13.89 -3.33
CA LEU A 305 9.14 -14.17 -3.75
C LEU A 305 9.07 -14.49 -5.26
N PRO A 306 9.78 -15.52 -5.74
CA PRO A 306 9.69 -15.92 -7.12
C PRO A 306 8.24 -16.28 -7.49
N TRP A 307 7.85 -16.01 -8.72
CA TRP A 307 6.49 -16.25 -9.20
C TRP A 307 6.49 -16.70 -10.66
N ASP A 308 5.36 -17.20 -11.14
CA ASP A 308 5.24 -17.66 -12.52
C ASP A 308 5.01 -16.48 -13.49
N TYR A 309 6.11 -15.93 -13.99
CA TYR A 309 6.12 -14.82 -14.95
C TYR A 309 5.34 -15.11 -16.23
N LYS A 310 5.14 -16.41 -16.59
CA LYS A 310 4.40 -16.77 -17.80
C LYS A 310 2.90 -16.52 -17.67
N GLN A 311 2.38 -16.60 -16.45
CA GLN A 311 0.98 -16.28 -16.18
C GLN A 311 0.72 -14.78 -16.05
N GLY A 312 1.77 -13.96 -15.90
CA GLY A 312 1.64 -12.53 -15.67
C GLY A 312 1.05 -12.20 -14.29
N ALA A 313 1.20 -10.95 -13.89
CA ALA A 313 0.56 -10.44 -12.67
C ALA A 313 -0.96 -10.34 -12.88
N GLN A 314 -1.72 -10.79 -11.90
CA GLN A 314 -3.18 -10.78 -11.89
C GLN A 314 -3.69 -9.68 -10.95
N MET A 315 -4.93 -9.26 -11.13
CA MET A 315 -5.55 -8.28 -10.25
C MET A 315 -7.04 -8.56 -10.09
N PHE A 316 -7.48 -8.80 -8.84
CA PHE A 316 -8.90 -8.88 -8.54
C PHE A 316 -9.62 -7.54 -8.81
N PRO A 317 -10.94 -7.55 -9.06
CA PRO A 317 -11.76 -6.35 -8.97
C PRO A 317 -11.56 -5.69 -7.59
N GLY A 318 -10.97 -4.48 -7.57
CA GLY A 318 -10.60 -3.83 -6.31
C GLY A 318 -9.28 -4.28 -5.70
N GLY A 319 -8.40 -4.96 -6.45
CA GLY A 319 -7.08 -5.37 -5.99
C GLY A 319 -7.10 -6.51 -4.98
N ASN A 320 -6.10 -6.60 -4.12
CA ASN A 320 -5.95 -7.68 -3.13
C ASN A 320 -7.05 -7.71 -2.05
N THR A 321 -8.06 -6.86 -2.13
CA THR A 321 -9.33 -7.01 -1.42
C THR A 321 -9.95 -8.40 -1.70
N GLY A 322 -9.83 -8.89 -2.94
CA GLY A 322 -10.26 -10.24 -3.28
C GLY A 322 -9.59 -11.30 -2.41
N LEU A 323 -8.27 -11.24 -2.26
CA LEU A 323 -7.52 -12.14 -1.38
C LEU A 323 -7.99 -12.05 0.08
N ALA A 324 -8.14 -10.84 0.62
CA ALA A 324 -8.63 -10.64 1.98
C ALA A 324 -10.01 -11.26 2.19
N ARG A 325 -10.90 -11.12 1.21
CA ARG A 325 -12.26 -11.69 1.24
C ARG A 325 -12.25 -13.21 1.14
N HIS A 326 -11.35 -13.79 0.34
CA HIS A 326 -11.17 -15.25 0.28
C HIS A 326 -10.70 -15.82 1.62
N ILE A 327 -9.76 -15.18 2.30
CA ILE A 327 -9.31 -15.59 3.64
C ILE A 327 -10.47 -15.49 4.64
N LEU A 328 -11.22 -14.39 4.64
CA LEU A 328 -12.37 -14.21 5.53
C LEU A 328 -13.45 -15.27 5.31
N LYS A 329 -13.76 -15.63 4.04
CA LYS A 329 -14.74 -16.67 3.71
C LYS A 329 -14.35 -18.04 4.26
N GLN A 330 -13.04 -18.33 4.39
CA GLN A 330 -12.54 -19.54 5.04
C GLN A 330 -12.64 -19.48 6.58
N LEU A 331 -12.47 -18.29 7.16
CA LEU A 331 -12.59 -18.09 8.61
C LEU A 331 -14.04 -18.13 9.07
N ASN A 332 -14.92 -17.49 8.31
CA ASN A 332 -16.36 -17.44 8.56
C ASN A 332 -17.13 -17.50 7.22
N PRO A 333 -17.70 -18.67 6.86
CA PRO A 333 -18.43 -18.84 5.62
C PRO A 333 -19.65 -17.93 5.45
N HIS A 334 -20.21 -17.40 6.53
CA HIS A 334 -21.37 -16.50 6.54
C HIS A 334 -21.00 -15.02 6.42
N ALA A 335 -19.73 -14.66 6.64
CA ALA A 335 -19.26 -13.27 6.63
C ALA A 335 -19.41 -12.55 5.28
N ILE A 336 -19.53 -13.28 4.18
CA ILE A 336 -19.75 -12.73 2.84
C ILE A 336 -20.92 -13.47 2.21
N SER A 337 -21.92 -12.70 1.75
CA SER A 337 -23.11 -13.27 1.07
C SER A 337 -22.75 -13.93 -0.26
N GLY A 338 -23.59 -14.83 -0.71
CA GLY A 338 -23.39 -15.58 -1.96
C GLY A 338 -22.55 -16.84 -1.80
N ASP A 339 -22.28 -17.48 -2.93
CA ASP A 339 -21.54 -18.74 -2.99
C ASP A 339 -20.03 -18.54 -2.77
N ALA A 340 -19.29 -19.65 -2.75
CA ALA A 340 -17.84 -19.65 -2.55
C ALA A 340 -17.04 -19.54 -3.87
N SER A 341 -17.69 -19.19 -4.99
CA SER A 341 -16.98 -18.92 -6.24
C SER A 341 -16.16 -17.63 -6.16
N MET A 342 -15.16 -17.48 -7.02
CA MET A 342 -14.38 -16.25 -7.16
C MET A 342 -15.30 -15.03 -7.36
N ALA A 343 -16.34 -15.16 -8.19
CA ALA A 343 -17.31 -14.10 -8.44
C ALA A 343 -18.14 -13.77 -7.20
N GLY A 344 -18.70 -14.80 -6.54
CA GLY A 344 -19.51 -14.65 -5.34
C GLY A 344 -18.75 -13.99 -4.21
N ILE A 345 -17.54 -14.44 -3.92
CA ILE A 345 -16.69 -13.86 -2.87
C ILE A 345 -16.31 -12.41 -3.20
N CYS A 346 -15.92 -12.10 -4.44
CA CYS A 346 -15.52 -10.75 -4.83
C CYS A 346 -16.68 -9.73 -4.81
N ARG A 347 -17.91 -10.16 -5.15
CA ARG A 347 -19.08 -9.28 -5.32
C ARG A 347 -20.05 -9.30 -4.15
N GLY A 348 -20.07 -10.37 -3.34
CA GLY A 348 -20.99 -10.53 -2.22
C GLY A 348 -20.90 -9.37 -1.21
N ALA A 349 -22.00 -9.07 -0.53
CA ALA A 349 -22.01 -8.08 0.55
C ALA A 349 -21.39 -8.66 1.82
N VAL A 350 -20.71 -7.82 2.58
CA VAL A 350 -20.18 -8.20 3.91
C VAL A 350 -21.33 -8.24 4.91
N GLN A 351 -21.44 -9.34 5.63
CA GLN A 351 -22.40 -9.53 6.70
C GLN A 351 -21.72 -9.13 8.03
N PHE A 352 -21.80 -7.86 8.37
CA PHE A 352 -21.05 -7.29 9.50
C PHE A 352 -21.42 -7.95 10.84
N ASP A 353 -22.69 -8.32 11.04
CA ASP A 353 -23.17 -8.98 12.26
C ASP A 353 -22.56 -10.38 12.46
N GLU A 354 -22.11 -11.02 11.37
CA GLU A 354 -21.47 -12.32 11.41
C GLU A 354 -19.99 -12.27 11.81
N LEU A 355 -19.35 -11.08 11.72
CA LEU A 355 -17.90 -10.96 11.92
C LEU A 355 -17.48 -11.20 13.37
N ASP A 356 -18.22 -10.65 14.35
CA ASP A 356 -17.94 -10.80 15.79
C ASP A 356 -19.06 -11.60 16.49
N HIS A 357 -19.60 -12.60 15.81
CA HIS A 357 -20.69 -13.41 16.39
C HIS A 357 -20.15 -14.33 17.50
N PRO A 358 -20.77 -14.36 18.71
CA PRO A 358 -20.24 -15.09 19.87
C PRO A 358 -20.07 -16.61 19.67
N ALA A 359 -20.87 -17.22 18.79
CA ALA A 359 -20.76 -18.65 18.50
C ALA A 359 -19.63 -18.99 17.52
N SER A 360 -19.00 -17.99 16.87
CA SER A 360 -17.90 -18.21 15.95
C SER A 360 -16.59 -18.45 16.70
N PRO A 361 -15.84 -19.52 16.39
CA PRO A 361 -14.54 -19.78 17.03
C PRO A 361 -13.50 -18.73 16.66
N THR A 362 -13.58 -18.15 15.46
CA THR A 362 -12.76 -17.01 15.04
C THR A 362 -13.65 -15.79 14.83
N ARG A 363 -13.38 -14.75 15.59
CA ARG A 363 -14.16 -13.52 15.61
C ARG A 363 -13.30 -12.35 15.10
N LEU A 364 -13.92 -11.44 14.36
CA LEU A 364 -13.27 -10.24 13.83
C LEU A 364 -14.02 -9.01 14.35
N ARG A 365 -13.42 -8.30 15.29
CA ARG A 365 -13.95 -7.09 15.91
C ARG A 365 -13.35 -5.87 15.26
N LEU A 366 -14.18 -5.17 14.48
CA LEU A 366 -13.83 -3.96 13.74
C LEU A 366 -13.96 -2.69 14.63
N SER A 367 -13.48 -1.56 14.12
CA SER A 367 -13.49 -0.26 14.82
C SER A 367 -12.97 -0.37 16.26
N SER A 368 -11.93 -1.19 16.46
CA SER A 368 -11.37 -1.55 17.75
C SER A 368 -9.86 -1.31 17.75
N THR A 369 -9.47 -0.12 18.21
CA THR A 369 -8.06 0.28 18.21
C THR A 369 -7.37 -0.25 19.46
N VAL A 370 -6.47 -1.22 19.31
CA VAL A 370 -5.67 -1.73 20.44
C VAL A 370 -4.70 -0.65 20.89
N ILE A 371 -4.76 -0.30 22.17
CA ILE A 371 -3.93 0.74 22.80
C ILE A 371 -2.91 0.19 23.80
N SER A 372 -3.10 -1.05 24.27
CA SER A 372 -2.17 -1.70 25.17
C SER A 372 -2.24 -3.21 25.04
N VAL A 373 -1.06 -3.86 25.02
CA VAL A 373 -0.88 -5.31 25.07
C VAL A 373 0.11 -5.63 26.19
N HIS A 374 -0.33 -6.37 27.20
CA HIS A 374 0.52 -6.79 28.30
C HIS A 374 1.05 -8.21 28.04
N PRO A 375 2.31 -8.52 28.41
CA PRO A 375 2.89 -9.87 28.23
C PRO A 375 2.09 -11.01 28.85
N ALA A 376 1.31 -10.72 29.90
CA ALA A 376 0.41 -11.69 30.54
C ALA A 376 -0.88 -11.96 29.75
N GLY A 377 -1.08 -11.30 28.58
CA GLY A 377 -2.21 -11.54 27.70
C GLY A 377 -3.40 -10.60 27.92
N GLU A 378 -3.28 -9.56 28.75
CA GLU A 378 -4.27 -8.49 28.82
C GLU A 378 -4.16 -7.57 27.61
N ILE A 379 -5.27 -7.31 26.94
CA ILE A 379 -5.36 -6.43 25.77
C ILE A 379 -6.42 -5.37 26.04
N VAL A 380 -6.03 -4.10 25.99
CA VAL A 380 -6.96 -2.98 26.08
C VAL A 380 -7.13 -2.35 24.70
N TYR A 381 -8.36 -2.13 24.31
CA TYR A 381 -8.70 -1.47 23.07
C TYR A 381 -9.74 -0.37 23.26
N GLU A 382 -9.70 0.61 22.39
CA GLU A 382 -10.69 1.69 22.30
C GLU A 382 -11.69 1.35 21.19
N SER A 383 -12.99 1.54 21.47
CA SER A 383 -14.05 1.44 20.48
C SER A 383 -15.20 2.39 20.87
N GLY A 384 -15.62 3.25 19.94
CA GLY A 384 -16.70 4.20 20.16
C GLY A 384 -16.47 5.17 21.32
N GLY A 385 -15.22 5.57 21.56
CA GLY A 385 -14.83 6.48 22.64
C GLY A 385 -14.77 5.85 24.04
N LYS A 386 -14.89 4.51 24.14
CA LYS A 386 -14.82 3.75 25.40
C LYS A 386 -13.66 2.77 25.36
N LEU A 387 -13.13 2.44 26.55
CA LEU A 387 -12.08 1.44 26.68
C LEU A 387 -12.64 0.11 27.15
N TYR A 388 -12.18 -0.95 26.51
CA TYR A 388 -12.53 -2.32 26.81
C TYR A 388 -11.29 -3.17 27.04
N ARG A 389 -11.45 -4.23 27.84
CA ARG A 389 -10.41 -5.22 28.11
C ARG A 389 -10.88 -6.60 27.71
N VAL A 390 -9.99 -7.34 27.04
CA VAL A 390 -10.09 -8.78 26.81
C VAL A 390 -8.81 -9.47 27.24
N HIS A 391 -8.87 -10.78 27.47
CA HIS A 391 -7.71 -11.60 27.81
C HIS A 391 -7.42 -12.60 26.69
N SER A 392 -6.13 -12.96 26.51
CA SER A 392 -5.71 -13.97 25.55
C SER A 392 -4.52 -14.76 26.05
N HIS A 393 -4.47 -16.05 25.72
CA HIS A 393 -3.33 -16.90 26.06
C HIS A 393 -2.11 -16.62 25.19
N ALA A 394 -2.30 -16.18 23.93
CA ALA A 394 -1.23 -15.76 23.03
C ALA A 394 -1.66 -14.54 22.23
N VAL A 395 -0.71 -13.72 21.78
CA VAL A 395 -0.99 -12.52 20.99
C VAL A 395 -0.10 -12.49 19.75
N ILE A 396 -0.68 -12.21 18.59
CA ILE A 396 0.05 -11.96 17.35
C ILE A 396 -0.14 -10.50 16.94
N LEU A 397 0.96 -9.74 16.90
CA LEU A 397 0.96 -8.36 16.43
C LEU A 397 1.15 -8.36 14.91
N ALA A 398 0.06 -8.15 14.18
CA ALA A 398 -0.01 -8.16 12.72
C ALA A 398 -0.33 -6.79 12.10
N GLY A 399 -0.46 -5.76 12.93
CA GLY A 399 -0.62 -4.38 12.51
C GLY A 399 0.69 -3.74 12.05
N GLY A 400 0.63 -2.50 11.58
CA GLY A 400 1.81 -1.76 11.14
C GLY A 400 2.88 -1.70 12.24
N SER A 401 4.13 -2.01 11.90
CA SER A 401 5.25 -2.12 12.83
C SER A 401 5.49 -0.85 13.68
N TRP A 402 5.08 0.31 13.20
CA TRP A 402 5.21 1.58 13.92
C TRP A 402 4.39 1.65 15.21
N THR A 403 3.29 0.89 15.33
CA THR A 403 2.41 0.89 16.51
C THR A 403 2.93 0.00 17.63
N ALA A 404 3.56 -1.12 17.32
CA ALA A 404 3.93 -2.14 18.28
C ALA A 404 4.77 -1.59 19.45
N LYS A 405 5.75 -0.74 19.17
CA LYS A 405 6.61 -0.12 20.20
C LYS A 405 5.86 0.80 21.18
N HIS A 406 4.66 1.24 20.84
CA HIS A 406 3.83 2.13 21.66
C HIS A 406 2.77 1.37 22.46
N ILE A 407 2.29 0.24 21.94
CA ILE A 407 1.19 -0.50 22.58
C ILE A 407 1.65 -1.68 23.41
N VAL A 408 2.83 -2.27 23.14
CA VAL A 408 3.35 -3.41 23.92
C VAL A 408 4.00 -2.90 25.19
N ARG A 409 3.47 -3.34 26.34
CA ARG A 409 4.04 -3.03 27.65
C ARG A 409 5.30 -3.87 27.88
N ASP A 410 6.26 -3.28 28.55
CA ASP A 410 7.54 -3.93 28.91
C ASP A 410 8.30 -4.54 27.72
N LEU A 411 8.11 -3.99 26.53
CA LEU A 411 8.79 -4.46 25.32
C LEU A 411 10.32 -4.45 25.54
N PRO A 412 11.05 -5.55 25.28
CA PRO A 412 12.50 -5.61 25.43
C PRO A 412 13.23 -4.50 24.67
N SER A 413 14.34 -3.99 25.22
CA SER A 413 15.13 -2.91 24.60
C SER A 413 15.57 -3.27 23.19
N ALA A 414 16.02 -4.50 22.95
CA ALA A 414 16.42 -4.97 21.62
C ALA A 414 15.27 -4.87 20.59
N CYS A 415 14.04 -5.24 20.98
CA CYS A 415 12.87 -5.11 20.13
C CYS A 415 12.51 -3.62 19.89
N ARG A 416 12.63 -2.78 20.90
CA ARG A 416 12.38 -1.34 20.84
C ARG A 416 13.36 -0.64 19.90
N GLU A 417 14.65 -0.99 20.00
CA GLU A 417 15.71 -0.49 19.12
C GLU A 417 15.51 -0.98 17.67
N ALA A 418 15.08 -2.23 17.49
CA ALA A 418 14.74 -2.74 16.17
C ALA A 418 13.56 -1.95 15.55
N TYR A 419 12.47 -1.76 16.30
CA TYR A 419 11.33 -0.96 15.80
C TYR A 419 11.65 0.51 15.54
N ALA A 420 12.68 1.08 16.16
CA ALA A 420 13.11 2.44 15.86
C ALA A 420 13.65 2.60 14.44
N GLN A 421 14.08 1.50 13.81
CA GLN A 421 14.62 1.48 12.44
C GLN A 421 13.53 1.28 11.36
N PHE A 422 12.26 1.11 11.74
CA PHE A 422 11.16 0.98 10.80
C PHE A 422 10.64 2.36 10.40
N HIS A 423 11.29 2.99 9.44
CA HIS A 423 10.85 4.25 8.88
C HIS A 423 9.71 4.02 7.88
N ARG A 424 8.60 4.70 8.09
CA ARG A 424 7.40 4.52 7.24
C ARG A 424 7.00 5.85 6.61
N ALA A 425 7.00 5.85 5.27
CA ALA A 425 6.61 7.00 4.48
C ALA A 425 5.09 7.07 4.30
N PRO A 426 4.52 8.27 4.16
CA PRO A 426 3.13 8.43 3.77
C PRO A 426 2.95 8.23 2.26
N CYS A 427 1.72 7.85 1.89
CA CYS A 427 1.27 7.77 0.51
C CYS A 427 -0.18 8.23 0.40
N LEU A 428 -0.51 8.90 -0.69
CA LEU A 428 -1.88 9.17 -1.08
C LEU A 428 -2.20 8.39 -2.37
N MET A 429 -3.22 7.54 -2.30
CA MET A 429 -3.79 6.89 -3.48
C MET A 429 -5.05 7.65 -3.88
N ALA A 430 -4.97 8.45 -4.94
CA ALA A 430 -6.10 9.18 -5.48
C ALA A 430 -6.73 8.38 -6.63
N ASN A 431 -7.95 7.90 -6.42
CA ASN A 431 -8.73 7.20 -7.43
C ASN A 431 -9.67 8.17 -8.13
N VAL A 432 -9.44 8.40 -9.42
CA VAL A 432 -10.17 9.34 -10.28
C VAL A 432 -11.05 8.54 -11.23
N ALA A 433 -12.34 8.50 -10.96
CA ALA A 433 -13.31 7.91 -11.87
C ALA A 433 -13.60 8.88 -13.02
N VAL A 434 -13.45 8.38 -14.25
CA VAL A 434 -13.73 9.15 -15.47
C VAL A 434 -14.84 8.48 -16.27
N ARG A 435 -15.73 9.31 -16.88
CA ARG A 435 -16.87 8.81 -17.68
C ARG A 435 -16.44 8.14 -18.99
N ASN A 436 -15.27 8.48 -19.48
CA ASN A 436 -14.66 7.92 -20.69
C ASN A 436 -13.16 8.20 -20.67
N TRP A 437 -12.41 7.49 -21.51
CA TRP A 437 -10.97 7.69 -21.64
C TRP A 437 -10.54 8.02 -23.09
N ARG A 438 -11.45 8.66 -23.89
CA ARG A 438 -11.19 9.11 -25.25
C ARG A 438 -9.96 9.99 -25.39
N PHE A 439 -9.62 10.74 -24.34
CA PHE A 439 -8.43 11.60 -24.31
C PHE A 439 -7.13 10.80 -24.34
N LEU A 440 -7.08 9.61 -23.70
CA LEU A 440 -5.94 8.68 -23.78
C LEU A 440 -5.90 8.01 -25.15
N ASP A 441 -7.04 7.57 -25.66
CA ASP A 441 -7.17 6.96 -26.99
C ASP A 441 -6.67 7.88 -28.09
N ARG A 442 -7.02 9.18 -28.05
CA ARG A 442 -6.54 10.20 -29.00
C ARG A 442 -5.03 10.43 -28.91
N LEU A 443 -4.42 10.26 -27.74
CA LEU A 443 -2.96 10.25 -27.59
C LEU A 443 -2.33 8.93 -28.06
N GLY A 444 -3.12 7.86 -28.19
CA GLY A 444 -2.65 6.52 -28.41
C GLY A 444 -1.86 5.96 -27.23
N LEU A 445 -2.25 6.36 -26.00
CA LEU A 445 -1.55 5.99 -24.77
C LEU A 445 -2.47 5.16 -23.85
N THR A 446 -1.89 4.16 -23.22
CA THR A 446 -2.48 3.39 -22.12
C THR A 446 -1.67 3.54 -20.84
N GLU A 447 -0.43 3.99 -20.95
CA GLU A 447 0.48 4.26 -19.85
C GLU A 447 1.02 5.68 -19.99
N CYS A 448 0.87 6.46 -18.94
CA CYS A 448 1.32 7.85 -18.87
C CYS A 448 2.21 8.05 -17.65
N GLN A 449 3.35 8.66 -17.85
CA GLN A 449 4.30 9.02 -16.81
C GLN A 449 4.69 10.49 -16.94
N TRP A 450 4.95 11.13 -15.79
CA TRP A 450 5.37 12.54 -15.75
C TRP A 450 6.32 12.79 -14.58
N PHE A 451 7.04 13.92 -14.61
CA PHE A 451 8.13 14.22 -13.69
C PHE A 451 7.94 15.56 -12.97
N GLU A 452 6.73 16.08 -12.94
CA GLU A 452 6.38 17.33 -12.28
C GLU A 452 4.95 17.28 -11.74
N GLY A 453 4.64 18.16 -10.79
CA GLY A 453 3.30 18.24 -10.21
C GLY A 453 2.99 17.09 -9.24
N ILE A 454 1.74 16.65 -9.22
CA ILE A 454 1.24 15.65 -8.27
C ILE A 454 1.21 14.25 -8.89
N GLY A 455 1.70 13.27 -8.14
CA GLY A 455 1.84 11.90 -8.67
C GLY A 455 2.93 11.80 -9.74
N ASN A 456 3.05 10.63 -10.36
CA ASN A 456 4.06 10.39 -11.38
C ASN A 456 3.58 9.50 -12.54
N SER A 457 2.45 8.83 -12.41
CA SER A 457 1.95 7.92 -13.44
C SER A 457 0.47 7.60 -13.31
N ILE A 458 -0.14 7.22 -14.43
CA ILE A 458 -1.40 6.50 -14.51
C ILE A 458 -1.28 5.38 -15.54
N THR A 459 -2.01 4.28 -15.32
CA THR A 459 -2.11 3.16 -16.25
C THR A 459 -3.56 2.79 -16.47
N LEU A 460 -4.00 2.78 -17.73
CA LEU A 460 -5.29 2.21 -18.10
C LEU A 460 -5.21 0.68 -17.99
N ARG A 461 -6.21 0.07 -17.35
CA ARG A 461 -6.19 -1.37 -17.06
C ARG A 461 -7.50 -2.03 -17.45
N LYS A 462 -7.39 -3.29 -17.89
CA LYS A 462 -8.54 -4.19 -17.93
C LYS A 462 -8.83 -4.69 -16.51
N VAL A 463 -10.09 -4.73 -16.15
CA VAL A 463 -10.53 -5.27 -14.85
C VAL A 463 -10.89 -6.74 -15.03
N ALA A 464 -10.53 -7.57 -14.06
CA ALA A 464 -10.89 -8.97 -14.05
C ALA A 464 -12.42 -9.13 -13.94
N THR A 465 -12.97 -10.04 -14.74
CA THR A 465 -14.37 -10.41 -14.73
C THR A 465 -14.48 -11.88 -14.37
N PHE A 466 -14.99 -12.19 -13.19
CA PHE A 466 -15.29 -13.56 -12.82
C PHE A 466 -16.74 -13.86 -13.20
N GLY A 467 -17.00 -14.99 -13.87
CA GLY A 467 -18.33 -15.40 -14.28
C GLY A 467 -18.61 -15.19 -15.77
N THR A 468 -19.89 -15.30 -16.16
CA THR A 468 -20.35 -15.48 -17.55
C THR A 468 -20.46 -14.21 -18.38
N ASP A 469 -20.48 -13.01 -17.77
CA ASP A 469 -20.61 -11.74 -18.48
C ASP A 469 -19.32 -10.95 -18.45
N PRO A 470 -18.47 -11.06 -19.48
CA PRO A 470 -17.29 -10.22 -19.60
C PRO A 470 -17.74 -8.77 -19.86
N ALA A 471 -17.50 -7.89 -18.87
CA ALA A 471 -17.70 -6.46 -19.07
C ALA A 471 -16.88 -5.98 -20.28
N SER A 472 -17.40 -5.00 -21.00
CA SER A 472 -16.70 -4.42 -22.15
C SER A 472 -15.74 -3.33 -21.73
N ILE A 473 -14.69 -3.10 -22.54
CA ILE A 473 -13.82 -1.94 -22.45
C ILE A 473 -13.64 -1.32 -23.84
N ASN A 474 -13.85 -0.04 -23.92
CA ASN A 474 -13.59 0.80 -25.11
C ASN A 474 -13.46 2.25 -24.65
N PRO A 475 -13.01 3.19 -25.51
CA PRO A 475 -12.79 4.59 -25.13
C PRO A 475 -14.01 5.33 -24.57
N ASP A 476 -15.22 4.83 -24.83
CA ASP A 476 -16.49 5.43 -24.39
C ASP A 476 -16.97 4.88 -23.03
N THR A 477 -16.36 3.80 -22.52
CA THR A 477 -16.73 3.21 -21.23
C THR A 477 -16.03 3.92 -20.07
N PRO A 478 -16.69 4.05 -18.90
CA PRO A 478 -16.06 4.65 -17.74
C PRO A 478 -14.95 3.74 -17.17
N THR A 479 -13.97 4.36 -16.54
CA THR A 479 -12.88 3.67 -15.86
C THR A 479 -12.39 4.46 -14.65
N VAL A 480 -11.49 3.88 -13.87
CA VAL A 480 -10.83 4.57 -12.76
C VAL A 480 -9.32 4.62 -13.02
N LEU A 481 -8.79 5.84 -13.00
CA LEU A 481 -7.36 6.10 -13.07
C LEU A 481 -6.83 6.32 -11.66
N THR A 482 -5.82 5.55 -11.27
CA THR A 482 -5.22 5.64 -9.94
C THR A 482 -3.92 6.42 -10.00
N LEU A 483 -3.84 7.51 -9.23
CA LEU A 483 -2.62 8.27 -9.00
C LEU A 483 -2.01 7.83 -7.68
N LYS A 484 -0.76 7.40 -7.72
CA LYS A 484 0.05 7.21 -6.52
C LYS A 484 0.86 8.48 -6.28
N ILE A 485 0.67 9.09 -5.12
CA ILE A 485 1.30 10.35 -4.75
C ILE A 485 2.21 10.09 -3.55
N LEU A 486 3.49 10.35 -3.74
CA LEU A 486 4.54 10.16 -2.74
C LEU A 486 5.00 11.51 -2.20
N PHE A 487 5.53 11.51 -0.99
CA PHE A 487 5.88 12.73 -0.25
C PHE A 487 7.36 12.75 0.13
N SER A 488 8.23 12.22 -0.73
CA SER A 488 9.68 12.27 -0.49
C SER A 488 10.23 13.69 -0.50
N LYS A 489 11.26 13.93 0.29
CA LYS A 489 12.00 15.20 0.38
C LYS A 489 13.50 14.90 0.23
N PRO A 490 13.98 14.61 -1.00
CA PRO A 490 15.34 14.15 -1.23
C PRO A 490 16.40 15.07 -0.62
N GLY A 491 17.42 14.47 -0.02
CA GLY A 491 18.51 15.19 0.65
C GLY A 491 18.31 15.46 2.13
N LEU A 492 17.12 15.16 2.69
CA LEU A 492 16.90 15.22 4.14
C LEU A 492 17.12 13.84 4.78
N PRO A 493 17.44 13.78 6.08
CA PRO A 493 17.43 12.52 6.83
C PRO A 493 16.08 11.78 6.69
N ILE A 494 16.11 10.45 6.69
CA ILE A 494 14.93 9.61 6.44
C ILE A 494 13.77 9.89 7.40
N GLU A 495 14.08 10.12 8.69
CA GLU A 495 13.10 10.50 9.72
C GLU A 495 12.40 11.81 9.37
N GLU A 496 13.17 12.79 8.90
CA GLU A 496 12.67 14.10 8.55
C GLU A 496 11.84 14.05 7.26
N GLN A 497 12.28 13.27 6.25
CA GLN A 497 11.49 13.03 5.03
C GLN A 497 10.11 12.44 5.37
N THR A 498 10.08 11.39 6.19
CA THR A 498 8.83 10.73 6.58
C THR A 498 7.91 11.63 7.41
N ALA A 499 8.48 12.43 8.33
CA ALA A 499 7.72 13.33 9.18
C ALA A 499 7.10 14.49 8.37
N ARG A 500 7.90 15.17 7.54
CA ARG A 500 7.42 16.27 6.68
C ARG A 500 6.40 15.77 5.65
N GLY A 501 6.67 14.61 5.05
CA GLY A 501 5.73 14.01 4.11
C GLY A 501 4.37 13.70 4.75
N ARG A 502 4.34 13.18 5.99
CA ARG A 502 3.08 12.98 6.74
C ARG A 502 2.38 14.29 7.05
N ALA A 503 3.14 15.33 7.42
CA ALA A 503 2.57 16.65 7.64
C ALA A 503 1.87 17.17 6.37
N ASP A 504 2.54 17.10 5.22
CA ASP A 504 1.97 17.52 3.94
C ASP A 504 0.69 16.71 3.61
N LEU A 505 0.74 15.38 3.74
CA LEU A 505 -0.42 14.52 3.49
C LEU A 505 -1.61 14.88 4.38
N MET A 506 -1.38 15.12 5.67
CA MET A 506 -2.44 15.27 6.67
C MET A 506 -3.00 16.70 6.74
N SER A 507 -2.22 17.71 6.34
CA SER A 507 -2.65 19.11 6.38
C SER A 507 -3.30 19.61 5.09
N THR A 508 -3.18 18.88 3.99
CA THR A 508 -3.74 19.29 2.69
C THR A 508 -5.19 18.81 2.57
N SER A 509 -6.12 19.73 2.32
CA SER A 509 -7.54 19.43 2.22
C SER A 509 -7.89 18.59 0.99
N PHE A 510 -9.06 17.91 1.01
CA PHE A 510 -9.59 17.24 -0.17
C PHE A 510 -9.71 18.21 -1.34
N ARG A 511 -10.28 19.40 -1.10
CA ARG A 511 -10.48 20.40 -2.15
C ARG A 511 -9.20 20.83 -2.82
N THR A 512 -8.11 20.98 -2.04
CA THR A 512 -6.80 21.31 -2.59
C THR A 512 -6.26 20.18 -3.48
N TYR A 513 -6.36 18.94 -3.03
CA TYR A 513 -5.96 17.78 -3.86
C TYR A 513 -6.83 17.66 -5.11
N GLU A 514 -8.15 17.77 -4.97
CA GLU A 514 -9.09 17.72 -6.09
C GLU A 514 -8.75 18.77 -7.15
N GLN A 515 -8.59 20.03 -6.75
CA GLN A 515 -8.25 21.10 -7.67
C GLN A 515 -6.92 20.84 -8.37
N THR A 516 -5.89 20.43 -7.61
CA THR A 516 -4.57 20.11 -8.18
C THR A 516 -4.64 18.99 -9.21
N ILE A 517 -5.42 17.94 -8.95
CA ILE A 517 -5.61 16.81 -9.88
C ILE A 517 -6.35 17.30 -11.14
N ARG A 518 -7.42 18.09 -10.99
CA ARG A 518 -8.18 18.66 -12.13
C ARG A 518 -7.31 19.54 -13.01
N ASP A 519 -6.52 20.42 -12.41
CA ASP A 519 -5.62 21.33 -13.11
C ASP A 519 -4.54 20.57 -13.86
N GLN A 520 -3.91 19.59 -13.21
CA GLN A 520 -2.87 18.77 -13.83
C GLN A 520 -3.43 17.93 -14.99
N PHE A 521 -4.57 17.27 -14.82
CA PHE A 521 -5.20 16.52 -15.91
C PHE A 521 -5.60 17.43 -17.07
N THR A 522 -6.08 18.64 -16.77
CA THR A 522 -6.39 19.65 -17.81
C THR A 522 -5.12 20.06 -18.57
N ALA A 523 -4.02 20.32 -17.87
CA ALA A 523 -2.73 20.65 -18.49
C ALA A 523 -2.21 19.50 -19.39
N MET A 524 -2.33 18.25 -18.91
CA MET A 524 -1.83 17.07 -19.62
C MET A 524 -2.72 16.66 -20.80
N PHE A 525 -4.04 16.71 -20.63
CA PHE A 525 -4.99 16.09 -21.56
C PHE A 525 -5.96 17.07 -22.23
N GLY A 526 -5.99 18.35 -21.86
CA GLY A 526 -6.94 19.33 -22.39
C GLY A 526 -6.89 19.46 -23.91
N LYS A 527 -5.69 19.40 -24.50
CA LYS A 527 -5.51 19.46 -25.98
C LYS A 527 -6.14 18.28 -26.72
N THR A 528 -6.42 17.17 -26.02
CA THR A 528 -7.09 15.99 -26.59
C THR A 528 -8.59 15.97 -26.28
N GLY A 529 -9.14 17.11 -25.86
CA GLY A 529 -10.56 17.31 -25.62
C GLY A 529 -11.03 16.84 -24.24
N PHE A 530 -10.13 16.56 -23.31
CA PHE A 530 -10.46 16.33 -21.91
C PHE A 530 -10.96 17.63 -21.26
N ASN A 531 -12.02 17.51 -20.48
CA ASN A 531 -12.56 18.58 -19.66
C ASN A 531 -12.84 18.03 -18.26
N ALA A 532 -12.16 18.56 -17.25
CA ALA A 532 -12.20 18.02 -15.90
C ALA A 532 -13.61 18.02 -15.29
N ASP A 533 -14.44 19.04 -15.59
CA ASP A 533 -15.79 19.15 -15.02
C ASP A 533 -16.77 18.17 -15.66
N ARG A 534 -16.59 17.88 -16.95
CA ARG A 534 -17.43 16.94 -17.69
C ARG A 534 -16.99 15.50 -17.51
N ASP A 535 -15.68 15.24 -17.57
CA ASP A 535 -15.15 13.88 -17.74
C ASP A 535 -14.80 13.21 -16.42
N ILE A 536 -14.50 13.95 -15.33
CA ILE A 536 -14.30 13.39 -14.00
C ILE A 536 -15.67 13.18 -13.34
N ALA A 537 -15.99 11.94 -13.02
CA ALA A 537 -17.22 11.56 -12.34
C ALA A 537 -17.10 11.63 -10.81
N GLY A 538 -15.89 11.39 -10.27
CA GLY A 538 -15.63 11.45 -8.83
C GLY A 538 -14.17 11.20 -8.52
N ILE A 539 -13.74 11.66 -7.35
CA ILE A 539 -12.38 11.45 -6.82
C ILE A 539 -12.51 10.95 -5.39
N ILE A 540 -11.80 9.85 -5.07
CA ILE A 540 -11.67 9.35 -3.71
C ILE A 540 -10.19 9.40 -3.33
N LEU A 541 -9.91 10.01 -2.19
CA LEU A 541 -8.57 10.07 -1.61
C LEU A 541 -8.40 9.01 -0.53
N ASN A 542 -7.41 8.14 -0.69
CA ASN A 542 -7.03 7.16 0.31
C ASN A 542 -5.71 7.60 0.94
N ARG A 543 -5.80 8.22 2.12
CA ARG A 543 -4.65 8.73 2.87
C ARG A 543 -4.03 7.62 3.69
N TRP A 544 -2.79 7.28 3.40
CA TRP A 544 -2.02 6.30 4.13
C TRP A 544 -0.86 6.98 4.84
N GLY A 545 -1.01 7.31 6.11
CA GLY A 545 0.01 8.02 6.88
C GLY A 545 1.29 7.21 7.10
N HIS A 546 1.18 5.89 7.06
CA HIS A 546 2.26 4.94 7.30
C HIS A 546 2.20 3.75 6.31
N ALA A 547 1.96 4.02 5.02
CA ALA A 547 1.73 3.00 4.00
C ALA A 547 2.98 2.18 3.72
N TYR A 548 4.06 2.85 3.39
CA TYR A 548 5.26 2.19 2.95
C TYR A 548 6.31 2.18 4.04
N LEU A 549 6.78 0.99 4.37
CA LEU A 549 8.09 0.84 4.98
C LEU A 549 9.14 1.32 3.96
N SER A 550 10.09 2.10 4.42
CA SER A 550 11.21 2.60 3.61
C SER A 550 12.50 2.00 4.17
N PRO A 551 12.91 0.79 3.71
CA PRO A 551 14.11 0.15 4.19
C PRO A 551 15.34 0.97 3.80
N GLN A 552 16.05 1.52 4.78
CA GLN A 552 17.32 2.22 4.60
C GLN A 552 18.49 1.21 4.51
N PRO A 553 19.68 1.63 4.11
CA PRO A 553 20.87 0.78 4.17
C PRO A 553 21.02 0.07 5.52
N GLY A 554 21.28 -1.24 5.48
CA GLY A 554 21.39 -2.11 6.65
C GLY A 554 20.07 -2.64 7.20
N PHE A 555 18.95 -2.36 6.58
CA PHE A 555 17.65 -2.85 7.05
C PHE A 555 17.51 -4.36 6.92
N PHE A 556 17.99 -4.95 5.83
CA PHE A 556 17.81 -6.38 5.56
C PHE A 556 18.81 -7.27 6.30
N PHE A 557 20.07 -6.88 6.32
CA PHE A 557 21.16 -7.72 6.84
C PHE A 557 21.93 -7.10 8.00
N GLY A 558 21.57 -5.88 8.38
CA GLY A 558 22.32 -5.11 9.38
C GLY A 558 23.61 -4.52 8.86
N LEU A 559 24.21 -3.65 9.67
CA LEU A 559 25.51 -3.01 9.41
C LEU A 559 26.41 -3.11 10.64
N ASN A 560 27.72 -3.09 10.41
CA ASN A 560 28.73 -3.06 11.48
C ASN A 560 28.58 -4.20 12.50
N GLY A 561 28.25 -5.41 12.04
CA GLY A 561 28.09 -6.59 12.87
C GLY A 561 26.78 -6.67 13.66
N LYS A 562 25.87 -5.68 13.52
CA LYS A 562 24.53 -5.75 14.10
C LYS A 562 23.57 -6.42 13.12
N PRO A 563 22.62 -7.26 13.57
CA PRO A 563 21.63 -7.89 12.71
C PRO A 563 20.61 -6.85 12.18
N GLY A 564 19.95 -7.18 11.07
CA GLY A 564 18.84 -6.38 10.56
C GLY A 564 17.65 -6.34 11.53
N PRO A 565 16.89 -5.25 11.60
CA PRO A 565 15.82 -5.09 12.59
C PRO A 565 14.70 -6.14 12.46
N GLY A 566 14.39 -6.58 11.25
CA GLY A 566 13.40 -7.65 11.04
C GLY A 566 13.87 -9.00 11.60
N GLU A 567 15.16 -9.30 11.50
CA GLU A 567 15.75 -10.51 12.07
C GLU A 567 15.67 -10.51 13.60
N VAL A 568 16.00 -9.37 14.23
CA VAL A 568 15.89 -9.21 15.70
C VAL A 568 14.48 -9.53 16.18
N LEU A 569 13.45 -9.00 15.51
CA LEU A 569 12.06 -9.22 15.91
C LEU A 569 11.59 -10.65 15.66
N ARG A 570 12.03 -11.29 14.58
CA ARG A 570 11.69 -12.70 14.29
C ARG A 570 12.29 -13.67 15.30
N GLN A 571 13.50 -13.39 15.79
CA GLN A 571 14.23 -14.26 16.70
C GLN A 571 13.85 -14.05 18.17
N ASN A 572 13.19 -12.95 18.50
CA ASN A 572 12.87 -12.56 19.87
C ASN A 572 11.35 -12.38 20.08
N PRO A 573 10.54 -13.44 19.99
CA PRO A 573 9.17 -13.37 20.50
C PRO A 573 9.20 -13.01 21.98
N PHE A 574 8.25 -12.18 22.41
CA PHE A 574 8.23 -11.68 23.77
C PHE A 574 7.17 -12.40 24.61
N GLY A 575 7.59 -13.39 25.36
CA GLY A 575 6.66 -14.27 26.07
C GLY A 575 5.76 -15.01 25.08
N ARG A 576 4.44 -14.77 25.18
CA ARG A 576 3.45 -15.31 24.24
C ARG A 576 3.04 -14.30 23.16
N ILE A 577 3.86 -13.26 22.92
CA ILE A 577 3.64 -12.26 21.89
C ILE A 577 4.57 -12.55 20.72
N ALA A 578 4.01 -12.83 19.54
CA ALA A 578 4.75 -12.94 18.29
C ALA A 578 4.46 -11.74 17.37
N PHE A 579 5.45 -11.37 16.57
CA PHE A 579 5.35 -10.27 15.62
C PHE A 579 5.11 -10.85 14.23
N ALA A 580 4.07 -10.37 13.52
CA ALA A 580 3.77 -10.77 12.15
C ALA A 580 3.40 -9.53 11.35
N ASN A 581 4.07 -9.29 10.27
CA ASN A 581 3.72 -8.27 9.27
C ASN A 581 4.76 -8.34 8.15
N SER A 582 4.38 -7.97 6.94
CA SER A 582 5.30 -7.88 5.80
C SER A 582 6.48 -6.93 6.03
N ASP A 583 6.32 -5.92 6.89
CA ASP A 583 7.39 -4.98 7.26
C ASP A 583 8.65 -5.68 7.77
N LEU A 584 8.49 -6.80 8.50
CA LEU A 584 9.63 -7.55 9.05
C LEU A 584 10.60 -8.03 7.97
N SER A 585 10.11 -8.26 6.76
CA SER A 585 10.92 -8.69 5.63
C SER A 585 11.53 -7.54 4.83
N GLY A 586 11.11 -6.30 5.09
CA GLY A 586 11.46 -5.15 4.25
C GLY A 586 10.71 -5.11 2.91
N ILE A 587 9.79 -6.05 2.66
CA ILE A 587 9.03 -6.17 1.42
C ILE A 587 7.54 -6.10 1.73
N MET A 588 6.89 -5.02 1.33
CA MET A 588 5.46 -4.82 1.57
C MET A 588 4.62 -5.54 0.51
N ASP A 589 4.68 -6.85 0.54
CA ASP A 589 3.96 -7.74 -0.36
C ASP A 589 3.02 -8.64 0.45
N HIS A 590 1.81 -8.87 -0.08
CA HIS A 590 0.82 -9.75 0.57
C HIS A 590 1.33 -11.18 0.78
N ARG A 591 2.23 -11.68 -0.08
CA ARG A 591 2.87 -12.99 0.05
C ARG A 591 3.73 -13.05 1.30
N MET A 592 4.52 -11.99 1.55
CA MET A 592 5.29 -11.88 2.81
C MET A 592 4.37 -11.78 4.03
N SER A 593 3.23 -11.07 3.91
CA SER A 593 2.23 -11.03 4.98
C SER A 593 1.74 -12.43 5.38
N ILE A 594 1.52 -13.31 4.40
CA ILE A 594 1.10 -14.71 4.62
C ILE A 594 2.24 -15.53 5.25
N LEU A 595 3.46 -15.40 4.74
CA LEU A 595 4.62 -16.14 5.25
C LEU A 595 4.97 -15.75 6.68
N GLU A 596 4.98 -14.46 7.00
CA GLU A 596 5.23 -13.95 8.36
C GLU A 596 4.11 -14.36 9.35
N ALA A 597 2.86 -14.39 8.89
CA ALA A 597 1.74 -14.88 9.68
C ALA A 597 1.93 -16.37 10.05
N ARG A 598 2.31 -17.20 9.07
CA ARG A 598 2.60 -18.62 9.31
C ARG A 598 3.72 -18.81 10.32
N ARG A 599 4.82 -18.06 10.19
CA ARG A 599 5.95 -18.12 11.13
C ARG A 599 5.51 -17.72 12.54
N ALA A 600 4.76 -16.63 12.69
CA ALA A 600 4.31 -16.15 13.99
C ALA A 600 3.39 -17.17 14.70
N VAL A 601 2.47 -17.80 13.97
CA VAL A 601 1.63 -18.89 14.52
C VAL A 601 2.49 -20.05 14.99
N SER A 602 3.49 -20.47 14.22
CA SER A 602 4.41 -21.55 14.65
C SER A 602 5.16 -21.21 15.94
N GLN A 603 5.52 -19.95 16.15
CA GLN A 603 6.21 -19.51 17.36
C GLN A 603 5.33 -19.58 18.61
N ILE A 604 4.07 -19.17 18.53
CA ILE A 604 3.16 -19.24 19.69
C ILE A 604 2.64 -20.64 19.96
N SER A 605 2.68 -21.54 18.98
CA SER A 605 2.24 -22.93 19.11
C SER A 605 3.29 -23.83 19.76
N GLY A 606 4.56 -23.48 19.71
CA GLY A 606 5.68 -24.21 20.29
C GLY A 606 6.14 -23.70 21.66
N ALA A 607 5.49 -22.67 22.20
CA ALA A 607 5.84 -22.03 23.47
C ALA A 607 5.09 -22.60 24.67
#